data_b6f14b32dafd0437f70bdaff27e69e2a
#
_entry.id   b6f14b32dafd0437f70bdaff27e69e2a
#
_cell.length_a   1.000
_cell.length_b   1.000
_cell.length_c   1.000
_cell.angle_alpha   90.00
_cell.angle_beta   90.00
_cell.angle_gamma   90.00
#
_symmetry.space_group_name_H-M   'P 1'
#
loop_
_entity.id
_entity.type
_entity.pdbx_description
1 polymer ?
#
loop_
_entity_poly.entity_id
_entity_poly.type
_entity_poly.pdbx_seq_one_letter_code
_entity_poly.pdbx_strand_id
1 'polypeptide(L)'
;MKKKYIIGAILSFAVLGTAVAQDNENLVKNGSFEEIKGKLKRLKQVDKAEDWFSPTSLRADLFSTKAAGTEIGVPQNAYGKEEASDGDNYAGIIAYSYRGKDPRTYIAKELDMKLEKGVRYCISYDVSLSDLSKYAVNNLGAHLSKRPFEVDGKKDIVLGKKETVVKVGDNKVFEKRYSWEKMCAEYEGVGGERFITIGNFDETAETKFLKLRKKKDFKGTQVPMAYYYIDNVKVVIIEEGESCNCDDVVESEVERIIYSKASTSIEGFTVEEKIDNSTVYFAYLKVNLLPNTKDDLDVLAEVMIENPQLRLTVFGHTTKDEALAARSKEEHLGLADRRIGNVIEYLKSHGISEDRFKREVMNDSAPDSDEGTMVAKAKNRRVTFKKQ
;
A
#
# COMPACT_ATOMS: atom_id res chain seq x y z
N MET A 1 43.16 -19.52 -66.69
CA MET A 1 41.90 -19.67 -65.92
C MET A 1 42.17 -19.29 -64.48
N LYS A 2 41.76 -18.09 -64.05
CA LYS A 2 41.94 -17.61 -62.65
C LYS A 2 40.60 -17.77 -61.93
N LYS A 3 40.53 -18.63 -60.88
CA LYS A 3 39.37 -18.77 -60.00
C LYS A 3 39.38 -17.63 -58.97
N LYS A 4 38.33 -16.83 -58.99
CA LYS A 4 38.06 -15.83 -57.92
C LYS A 4 37.27 -16.51 -56.81
N TYR A 5 37.77 -16.47 -55.56
CA TYR A 5 37.02 -16.83 -54.34
C TYR A 5 36.35 -15.58 -53.83
N ILE A 6 35.01 -15.62 -53.67
CA ILE A 6 34.23 -14.61 -53.04
C ILE A 6 34.07 -15.05 -51.57
N ILE A 7 34.66 -14.28 -50.64
CA ILE A 7 34.46 -14.47 -49.20
C ILE A 7 33.22 -13.66 -48.82
N GLY A 8 32.15 -14.36 -48.52
CA GLY A 8 30.94 -13.76 -47.95
C GLY A 8 31.13 -13.51 -46.46
N ALA A 9 31.14 -12.26 -46.06
CA ALA A 9 31.09 -11.87 -44.66
C ALA A 9 29.65 -11.99 -44.15
N ILE A 10 29.42 -12.90 -43.23
CA ILE A 10 28.14 -13.01 -42.49
C ILE A 10 28.20 -12.00 -41.34
N LEU A 11 27.44 -10.91 -41.48
CA LEU A 11 27.20 -9.95 -40.39
C LEU A 11 26.14 -10.54 -39.48
N SER A 12 26.55 -11.06 -38.31
CA SER A 12 25.64 -11.43 -37.25
C SER A 12 25.15 -10.17 -36.53
N PHE A 13 23.91 -9.78 -36.79
CA PHE A 13 23.21 -8.77 -35.98
C PHE A 13 22.83 -9.40 -34.66
N ALA A 14 23.55 -9.07 -33.59
CA ALA A 14 23.12 -9.31 -32.24
C ALA A 14 21.99 -8.30 -31.90
N VAL A 15 20.75 -8.77 -31.91
CA VAL A 15 19.63 -8.02 -31.37
C VAL A 15 19.80 -8.03 -29.85
N LEU A 16 20.33 -6.95 -29.30
CA LEU A 16 20.24 -6.65 -27.86
C LEU A 16 18.76 -6.35 -27.56
N GLY A 17 18.05 -7.36 -27.13
CA GLY A 17 16.74 -7.20 -26.50
C GLY A 17 16.92 -6.39 -25.22
N THR A 18 16.58 -5.11 -25.25
CA THR A 18 16.31 -4.36 -24.01
C THR A 18 15.08 -5.00 -23.39
N ALA A 19 15.26 -5.73 -22.29
CA ALA A 19 14.16 -6.08 -21.41
C ALA A 19 13.62 -4.75 -20.86
N VAL A 20 12.59 -4.23 -21.48
CA VAL A 20 11.73 -3.22 -20.89
C VAL A 20 11.03 -3.96 -19.75
N ALA A 21 11.33 -3.60 -18.51
CA ALA A 21 10.50 -4.00 -17.38
C ALA A 21 9.08 -3.54 -17.73
N GLN A 22 8.22 -4.49 -18.06
CA GLN A 22 6.82 -4.23 -18.31
C GLN A 22 6.23 -3.96 -16.94
N ASP A 23 5.97 -2.69 -16.63
CA ASP A 23 5.12 -2.35 -15.48
C ASP A 23 3.82 -3.14 -15.69
N ASN A 24 3.57 -4.11 -14.82
CA ASN A 24 2.38 -4.95 -14.91
C ASN A 24 1.15 -4.04 -14.82
N GLU A 25 0.52 -3.79 -15.97
CA GLU A 25 -0.57 -2.82 -16.11
C GLU A 25 -1.75 -3.23 -15.22
N ASN A 26 -2.24 -2.28 -14.42
CA ASN A 26 -3.44 -2.48 -13.61
C ASN A 26 -4.68 -2.60 -14.52
N LEU A 27 -5.33 -3.75 -14.51
CA LEU A 27 -6.54 -4.02 -15.30
C LEU A 27 -7.79 -3.27 -14.79
N VAL A 28 -7.67 -2.51 -13.71
CA VAL A 28 -8.72 -1.66 -13.15
C VAL A 28 -8.33 -0.20 -13.40
N LYS A 29 -8.69 0.35 -14.57
CA LYS A 29 -8.56 1.80 -14.80
C LYS A 29 -9.39 2.58 -13.79
N ASN A 30 -8.92 3.77 -13.43
CA ASN A 30 -9.57 4.58 -12.40
C ASN A 30 -9.82 3.82 -11.08
N GLY A 31 -8.85 2.99 -10.67
CA GLY A 31 -8.92 2.21 -9.43
C GLY A 31 -8.92 3.06 -8.16
N SER A 32 -8.40 4.30 -8.24
CA SER A 32 -8.38 5.30 -7.17
C SER A 32 -9.51 6.34 -7.30
N PHE A 33 -10.49 6.13 -8.19
CA PHE A 33 -11.69 6.98 -8.37
C PHE A 33 -11.39 8.43 -8.77
N GLU A 34 -10.25 8.74 -9.36
CA GLU A 34 -9.83 10.12 -9.69
C GLU A 34 -10.57 10.72 -10.90
N GLU A 35 -11.02 9.87 -11.83
CA GLU A 35 -11.79 10.28 -12.99
C GLU A 35 -13.27 10.33 -12.63
N ILE A 36 -13.82 11.57 -12.48
CA ILE A 36 -15.21 11.80 -12.06
C ILE A 36 -16.01 12.51 -13.17
N LYS A 37 -17.17 11.94 -13.53
CA LYS A 37 -18.13 12.52 -14.47
C LYS A 37 -18.99 13.60 -13.81
N GLY A 38 -18.63 14.87 -14.02
CA GLY A 38 -19.39 16.00 -13.54
C GLY A 38 -19.23 16.26 -12.03
N LYS A 39 -20.16 16.97 -11.41
CA LYS A 39 -20.07 17.39 -10.00
C LYS A 39 -20.75 16.39 -9.06
N LEU A 40 -20.08 16.03 -7.97
CA LEU A 40 -20.67 15.32 -6.85
C LEU A 40 -21.59 16.26 -6.06
N LYS A 41 -22.76 15.77 -5.64
CA LYS A 41 -23.77 16.59 -4.95
C LYS A 41 -24.28 15.98 -3.64
N ARG A 42 -24.21 14.67 -3.49
CA ARG A 42 -24.81 13.92 -2.37
C ARG A 42 -24.21 12.50 -2.28
N LEU A 43 -24.52 11.79 -1.23
CA LEU A 43 -24.29 10.36 -1.09
C LEU A 43 -24.94 9.55 -2.23
N LYS A 44 -24.53 8.29 -2.38
CA LYS A 44 -25.07 7.32 -3.37
C LYS A 44 -24.77 7.70 -4.83
N GLN A 45 -23.55 8.17 -5.06
CA GLN A 45 -23.13 8.63 -6.40
C GLN A 45 -21.80 7.99 -6.86
N VAL A 46 -21.52 6.72 -6.50
CA VAL A 46 -20.33 6.01 -6.99
C VAL A 46 -20.31 5.92 -8.53
N ASP A 47 -21.47 5.92 -9.16
CA ASP A 47 -21.63 5.98 -10.62
C ASP A 47 -21.11 7.26 -11.28
N LYS A 48 -20.68 8.24 -10.48
CA LYS A 48 -19.94 9.42 -10.96
C LYS A 48 -18.45 9.15 -11.20
N ALA A 49 -17.86 8.22 -10.50
CA ALA A 49 -16.52 7.73 -10.86
C ALA A 49 -16.62 6.99 -12.20
N GLU A 50 -15.73 7.33 -13.15
CA GLU A 50 -15.79 6.81 -14.51
C GLU A 50 -15.70 5.29 -14.52
N ASP A 51 -16.69 4.66 -15.19
CA ASP A 51 -16.86 3.20 -15.35
C ASP A 51 -17.12 2.40 -14.08
N TRP A 52 -17.27 3.07 -12.92
CA TRP A 52 -17.74 2.43 -11.70
C TRP A 52 -19.26 2.46 -11.61
N PHE A 53 -19.84 1.41 -11.04
CA PHE A 53 -21.28 1.33 -10.83
C PHE A 53 -21.65 0.51 -9.59
N SER A 54 -22.88 0.63 -9.13
CA SER A 54 -23.44 -0.24 -8.10
C SER A 54 -24.20 -1.39 -8.76
N PRO A 55 -23.85 -2.65 -8.49
CA PRO A 55 -24.47 -3.82 -9.11
C PRO A 55 -25.87 -4.15 -8.57
N THR A 56 -26.37 -3.34 -7.64
CA THR A 56 -27.71 -3.43 -7.07
C THR A 56 -28.41 -2.07 -7.15
N SER A 57 -29.71 -2.01 -6.91
CA SER A 57 -30.45 -0.71 -6.78
C SER A 57 -29.98 0.14 -5.59
N LEU A 58 -29.21 -0.45 -4.68
CA LEU A 58 -28.60 0.22 -3.53
C LEU A 58 -27.25 0.75 -3.93
N ARG A 59 -27.17 2.06 -4.07
CA ARG A 59 -25.95 2.72 -4.56
C ARG A 59 -24.94 2.94 -3.45
N ALA A 60 -23.69 2.68 -3.75
CA ALA A 60 -22.53 3.04 -2.93
C ALA A 60 -22.21 4.54 -3.06
N ASP A 61 -21.37 5.03 -2.15
CA ASP A 61 -21.01 6.44 -2.06
C ASP A 61 -19.67 6.73 -2.78
N LEU A 62 -19.46 8.00 -3.13
CA LEU A 62 -18.21 8.55 -3.60
C LEU A 62 -17.89 9.82 -2.80
N PHE A 63 -16.65 9.95 -2.34
CA PHE A 63 -16.14 11.08 -1.57
C PHE A 63 -15.03 11.79 -2.33
N SER A 64 -14.89 13.11 -2.13
CA SER A 64 -13.92 13.91 -2.86
C SER A 64 -13.46 15.14 -2.09
N THR A 65 -12.16 15.48 -2.19
CA THR A 65 -11.61 16.75 -1.69
C THR A 65 -12.30 17.96 -2.34
N LYS A 66 -12.77 17.84 -3.60
CA LYS A 66 -13.54 18.88 -4.30
C LYS A 66 -14.90 19.15 -3.69
N ALA A 67 -15.37 18.27 -2.79
CA ALA A 67 -16.61 18.42 -2.04
C ALA A 67 -16.36 18.70 -0.54
N ALA A 68 -15.18 19.15 -0.17
CA ALA A 68 -14.81 19.44 1.22
C ALA A 68 -15.85 20.34 1.92
N GLY A 69 -16.14 20.04 3.19
CA GLY A 69 -17.14 20.74 3.98
C GLY A 69 -18.59 20.27 3.76
N THR A 70 -18.81 19.23 2.96
CA THR A 70 -20.12 18.60 2.74
C THR A 70 -20.15 17.16 3.28
N GLU A 71 -21.32 16.50 3.24
CA GLU A 71 -21.48 15.09 3.64
C GLU A 71 -20.66 14.09 2.80
N ILE A 72 -20.19 14.50 1.62
CA ILE A 72 -19.36 13.72 0.70
C ILE A 72 -17.94 14.27 0.57
N GLY A 73 -17.51 15.10 1.51
CA GLY A 73 -16.19 15.71 1.53
C GLY A 73 -15.08 14.75 1.95
N VAL A 74 -13.85 15.09 1.60
CA VAL A 74 -12.61 14.50 2.10
C VAL A 74 -11.81 15.64 2.74
N PRO A 75 -11.24 15.46 3.93
CA PRO A 75 -11.27 14.25 4.75
C PRO A 75 -12.53 14.05 5.60
N GLN A 76 -13.29 15.09 5.87
CA GLN A 76 -14.48 15.04 6.72
C GLN A 76 -15.74 14.80 5.91
N ASN A 77 -16.50 13.75 6.25
CA ASN A 77 -17.73 13.35 5.58
C ASN A 77 -18.83 12.87 6.56
N ALA A 78 -19.95 12.36 6.02
CA ALA A 78 -21.08 11.89 6.81
C ALA A 78 -20.76 10.72 7.77
N TYR A 79 -19.71 9.94 7.50
CA TYR A 79 -19.36 8.73 8.25
C TYR A 79 -18.08 8.86 9.09
N GLY A 80 -17.40 9.99 9.01
CA GLY A 80 -16.19 10.22 9.80
C GLY A 80 -15.16 11.08 9.11
N LYS A 81 -13.90 10.88 9.47
CA LYS A 81 -12.76 11.58 8.89
C LYS A 81 -11.75 10.57 8.33
N GLU A 82 -11.48 10.64 7.03
CA GLU A 82 -10.45 9.83 6.37
C GLU A 82 -9.85 10.62 5.19
N GLU A 83 -8.54 10.63 5.09
CA GLU A 83 -7.83 11.12 3.90
C GLU A 83 -7.88 10.05 2.82
N ALA A 84 -7.79 10.41 1.53
CA ALA A 84 -7.66 9.41 0.47
C ALA A 84 -6.37 8.58 0.63
N SER A 85 -6.41 7.30 0.26
CA SER A 85 -5.21 6.46 0.22
C SER A 85 -4.34 6.82 -0.98
N ASP A 86 -4.99 7.11 -2.11
CA ASP A 86 -4.34 7.57 -3.34
C ASP A 86 -5.17 8.70 -3.95
N GLY A 87 -4.53 9.82 -4.31
CA GLY A 87 -5.19 10.96 -4.91
C GLY A 87 -6.13 11.74 -3.99
N ASP A 88 -7.31 12.07 -4.50
CA ASP A 88 -8.28 13.02 -3.91
C ASP A 88 -9.64 12.38 -3.56
N ASN A 89 -9.88 11.14 -3.97
CA ASN A 89 -11.19 10.53 -3.95
C ASN A 89 -11.16 9.10 -3.40
N TYR A 90 -12.29 8.61 -2.92
CA TYR A 90 -12.49 7.20 -2.56
C TYR A 90 -13.97 6.83 -2.55
N ALA A 91 -14.28 5.54 -2.70
CA ALA A 91 -15.63 5.02 -2.59
C ALA A 91 -15.99 4.66 -1.14
N GLY A 92 -17.29 4.46 -0.86
CA GLY A 92 -17.78 4.00 0.43
C GLY A 92 -18.88 2.98 0.30
N ILE A 93 -18.82 1.91 1.11
CA ILE A 93 -19.76 0.80 1.11
C ILE A 93 -20.27 0.44 2.51
N ILE A 94 -21.50 -0.03 2.59
CA ILE A 94 -22.06 -0.72 3.76
C ILE A 94 -21.74 -2.22 3.60
N ALA A 95 -20.87 -2.75 4.45
CA ALA A 95 -20.53 -4.18 4.43
C ALA A 95 -21.41 -5.03 5.34
N TYR A 96 -21.99 -4.43 6.38
CA TYR A 96 -22.85 -5.11 7.35
C TYR A 96 -23.69 -4.10 8.11
N SER A 97 -24.91 -4.49 8.50
CA SER A 97 -25.68 -3.76 9.50
C SER A 97 -26.36 -4.72 10.46
N TYR A 98 -26.62 -4.24 11.69
CA TYR A 98 -27.27 -5.07 12.69
C TYR A 98 -28.69 -5.43 12.26
N ARG A 99 -28.95 -6.72 12.12
CA ARG A 99 -30.23 -7.28 11.66
C ARG A 99 -30.62 -6.83 10.24
N GLY A 100 -29.67 -6.50 9.37
CA GLY A 100 -29.93 -6.09 8.01
C GLY A 100 -30.77 -4.81 7.84
N LYS A 101 -30.75 -3.92 8.86
CA LYS A 101 -31.56 -2.67 8.83
C LYS A 101 -31.11 -1.73 7.70
N ASP A 102 -29.83 -1.64 7.51
CA ASP A 102 -29.22 -0.88 6.41
C ASP A 102 -28.61 -1.91 5.46
N PRO A 103 -29.23 -2.16 4.31
CA PRO A 103 -28.75 -3.15 3.37
C PRO A 103 -27.34 -2.88 2.88
N ARG A 104 -26.55 -3.92 2.66
CA ARG A 104 -25.19 -3.81 2.14
C ARG A 104 -25.19 -3.21 0.74
N THR A 105 -24.10 -2.52 0.43
CA THR A 105 -23.85 -1.96 -0.88
C THR A 105 -22.56 -2.53 -1.45
N TYR A 106 -22.43 -2.49 -2.75
CA TYR A 106 -21.29 -2.99 -3.51
C TYR A 106 -20.85 -1.96 -4.52
N ILE A 107 -19.60 -2.04 -4.91
CA ILE A 107 -19.06 -1.34 -6.07
C ILE A 107 -18.58 -2.35 -7.10
N ALA A 108 -18.75 -2.06 -8.37
CA ALA A 108 -18.33 -2.92 -9.45
C ALA A 108 -17.77 -2.13 -10.62
N LYS A 109 -16.88 -2.77 -11.38
CA LYS A 109 -16.24 -2.21 -12.56
C LYS A 109 -15.96 -3.30 -13.58
N GLU A 110 -16.00 -2.94 -14.86
CA GLU A 110 -15.48 -3.74 -15.94
C GLU A 110 -13.95 -3.65 -15.98
N LEU A 111 -13.27 -4.79 -16.12
CA LEU A 111 -11.83 -4.86 -16.31
C LEU A 111 -11.47 -4.50 -17.76
N ASP A 112 -10.31 -3.93 -17.96
CA ASP A 112 -9.81 -3.53 -19.29
C ASP A 112 -9.65 -4.72 -20.24
N MET A 113 -9.41 -5.89 -19.70
CA MET A 113 -9.36 -7.15 -20.45
C MET A 113 -9.99 -8.30 -19.67
N LYS A 114 -10.38 -9.35 -20.40
CA LYS A 114 -10.88 -10.58 -19.80
C LYS A 114 -9.73 -11.35 -19.16
N LEU A 115 -9.95 -11.90 -17.98
CA LEU A 115 -9.00 -12.79 -17.35
C LEU A 115 -8.86 -14.09 -18.14
N GLU A 116 -7.65 -14.61 -18.21
CA GLU A 116 -7.32 -15.86 -18.90
C GLU A 116 -7.32 -17.04 -17.92
N LYS A 117 -7.70 -18.20 -18.41
CA LYS A 117 -7.72 -19.43 -17.62
C LYS A 117 -6.31 -19.87 -17.22
N GLY A 118 -6.10 -20.12 -15.93
CA GLY A 118 -4.82 -20.59 -15.39
C GLY A 118 -3.77 -19.50 -15.21
N VAL A 119 -4.07 -18.25 -15.61
CA VAL A 119 -3.20 -17.10 -15.32
C VAL A 119 -3.46 -16.63 -13.89
N ARG A 120 -2.40 -16.34 -13.15
CA ARG A 120 -2.49 -15.83 -11.78
C ARG A 120 -2.56 -14.30 -11.78
N TYR A 121 -3.41 -13.78 -10.92
CA TYR A 121 -3.63 -12.35 -10.74
C TYR A 121 -3.49 -11.96 -9.28
N CYS A 122 -2.88 -10.82 -9.02
CA CYS A 122 -2.89 -10.16 -7.74
C CYS A 122 -4.10 -9.22 -7.69
N ILE A 123 -5.01 -9.44 -6.76
CA ILE A 123 -6.15 -8.56 -6.51
C ILE A 123 -5.92 -7.84 -5.21
N SER A 124 -5.91 -6.51 -5.24
CA SER A 124 -5.75 -5.71 -4.03
C SER A 124 -6.59 -4.44 -4.06
N TYR A 125 -6.94 -3.95 -2.88
CA TYR A 125 -7.51 -2.63 -2.66
C TYR A 125 -7.27 -2.17 -1.23
N ASP A 126 -7.26 -0.87 -1.01
CA ASP A 126 -7.13 -0.29 0.30
C ASP A 126 -8.52 -0.14 0.95
N VAL A 127 -8.60 -0.44 2.25
CA VAL A 127 -9.83 -0.41 3.02
C VAL A 127 -9.63 0.28 4.36
N SER A 128 -10.50 1.22 4.73
CA SER A 128 -10.53 1.87 6.04
C SER A 128 -11.92 1.80 6.65
N LEU A 129 -12.01 1.50 7.95
CA LEU A 129 -13.28 1.49 8.66
C LEU A 129 -13.66 2.92 9.07
N SER A 130 -14.84 3.36 8.70
CA SER A 130 -15.29 4.70 9.08
C SER A 130 -15.39 4.88 10.60
N ASP A 131 -15.08 6.08 11.08
CA ASP A 131 -15.01 6.43 12.50
C ASP A 131 -16.29 6.20 13.27
N LEU A 132 -17.41 6.47 12.60
CA LEU A 132 -18.74 6.37 13.20
C LEU A 132 -19.32 4.96 13.10
N SER A 133 -18.63 4.00 12.48
CA SER A 133 -19.03 2.60 12.44
C SER A 133 -19.13 1.99 13.83
N LYS A 134 -20.25 1.32 14.11
CA LYS A 134 -20.46 0.57 15.34
C LYS A 134 -19.93 -0.85 15.28
N TYR A 135 -19.72 -1.36 14.09
CA TYR A 135 -19.25 -2.70 13.82
C TYR A 135 -18.05 -2.66 12.88
N ALA A 136 -17.15 -3.61 13.06
CA ALA A 136 -16.14 -3.99 12.09
C ALA A 136 -16.37 -5.45 11.72
N VAL A 137 -16.12 -5.84 10.47
CA VAL A 137 -16.43 -7.17 9.99
C VAL A 137 -15.26 -7.80 9.23
N ASN A 138 -15.30 -9.11 9.13
CA ASN A 138 -14.48 -9.90 8.22
C ASN A 138 -15.16 -10.01 6.84
N ASN A 139 -14.63 -10.87 5.98
CA ASN A 139 -15.24 -11.28 4.70
C ASN A 139 -15.44 -10.14 3.69
N LEU A 140 -14.70 -9.01 3.83
CA LEU A 140 -14.53 -8.11 2.71
C LEU A 140 -13.74 -8.84 1.62
N GLY A 141 -14.22 -8.78 0.40
CA GLY A 141 -13.61 -9.50 -0.70
C GLY A 141 -13.92 -8.90 -2.06
N ALA A 142 -13.38 -9.54 -3.09
CA ALA A 142 -13.63 -9.24 -4.48
C ALA A 142 -14.21 -10.46 -5.18
N HIS A 143 -15.23 -10.28 -6.00
CA HIS A 143 -15.81 -11.33 -6.83
C HIS A 143 -15.51 -11.02 -8.29
N LEU A 144 -14.88 -11.99 -8.98
CA LEU A 144 -14.60 -11.90 -10.41
C LEU A 144 -15.70 -12.64 -11.18
N SER A 145 -16.29 -12.00 -12.18
CA SER A 145 -17.42 -12.57 -12.93
C SER A 145 -17.34 -12.29 -14.44
N LYS A 146 -17.98 -13.15 -15.23
CA LYS A 146 -18.07 -13.01 -16.69
C LYS A 146 -19.10 -11.96 -17.13
N ARG A 147 -20.10 -11.70 -16.28
CA ARG A 147 -21.17 -10.73 -16.50
C ARG A 147 -21.33 -9.89 -15.24
N PRO A 148 -21.74 -8.62 -15.34
CA PRO A 148 -22.01 -7.82 -14.18
C PRO A 148 -23.17 -8.41 -13.38
N PHE A 149 -23.17 -8.18 -12.07
CA PHE A 149 -24.40 -8.34 -11.30
C PHE A 149 -25.31 -7.16 -11.58
N GLU A 150 -26.55 -7.43 -11.90
CA GLU A 150 -27.62 -6.44 -12.13
C GLU A 150 -28.83 -6.90 -11.34
N VAL A 151 -28.86 -6.57 -10.05
CA VAL A 151 -29.95 -7.02 -9.17
C VAL A 151 -30.83 -5.84 -8.82
N ASP A 152 -32.07 -5.89 -9.27
CA ASP A 152 -33.07 -4.90 -8.89
C ASP A 152 -33.70 -5.30 -7.55
N GLY A 153 -33.46 -4.47 -6.52
CA GLY A 153 -34.02 -4.69 -5.20
C GLY A 153 -33.38 -3.78 -4.14
N LYS A 154 -34.19 -3.45 -3.13
CA LYS A 154 -33.77 -2.62 -1.98
C LYS A 154 -33.54 -3.42 -0.70
N LYS A 155 -33.59 -4.74 -0.79
CA LYS A 155 -33.31 -5.64 0.36
C LYS A 155 -31.82 -5.91 0.48
N ASP A 156 -31.39 -6.34 1.64
CA ASP A 156 -30.03 -6.86 1.86
C ASP A 156 -29.85 -8.15 1.03
N ILE A 157 -28.93 -8.13 0.07
CA ILE A 157 -28.72 -9.22 -0.89
C ILE A 157 -27.23 -9.57 -0.86
N VAL A 158 -26.95 -10.88 -0.76
CA VAL A 158 -25.61 -11.42 -0.97
C VAL A 158 -25.43 -11.72 -2.45
N LEU A 159 -24.43 -11.10 -3.06
CA LEU A 159 -24.10 -11.32 -4.46
C LEU A 159 -23.11 -12.48 -4.62
N GLY A 160 -23.18 -13.17 -5.76
CA GLY A 160 -22.23 -14.22 -6.13
C GLY A 160 -22.35 -15.50 -5.32
N LYS A 161 -21.36 -16.36 -5.51
CA LYS A 161 -21.19 -17.60 -4.75
C LYS A 161 -19.96 -17.48 -3.88
N LYS A 162 -20.04 -17.94 -2.65
CA LYS A 162 -18.97 -17.86 -1.64
C LYS A 162 -17.64 -18.43 -2.15
N GLU A 163 -17.68 -19.49 -2.94
CA GLU A 163 -16.51 -20.20 -3.46
C GLU A 163 -15.76 -19.42 -4.55
N THR A 164 -16.39 -18.39 -5.14
CA THR A 164 -15.81 -17.55 -6.19
C THR A 164 -15.37 -16.19 -5.70
N VAL A 165 -15.42 -15.96 -4.39
CA VAL A 165 -15.00 -14.69 -3.77
C VAL A 165 -13.55 -14.79 -3.32
N VAL A 166 -12.75 -13.86 -3.78
CA VAL A 166 -11.35 -13.69 -3.37
C VAL A 166 -11.32 -12.89 -2.07
N LYS A 167 -10.74 -13.46 -1.01
CA LYS A 167 -10.62 -12.86 0.32
C LYS A 167 -9.21 -13.04 0.85
N VAL A 168 -8.83 -12.24 1.83
CA VAL A 168 -7.60 -12.47 2.61
C VAL A 168 -7.70 -13.83 3.32
N GLY A 169 -6.63 -14.65 3.20
CA GLY A 169 -6.65 -16.05 3.60
C GLY A 169 -6.93 -16.32 5.09
N ASP A 170 -6.57 -15.41 5.98
CA ASP A 170 -6.79 -15.50 7.42
C ASP A 170 -8.17 -15.05 7.89
N ASN A 171 -9.04 -14.66 6.96
CA ASN A 171 -10.39 -14.13 7.25
C ASN A 171 -10.41 -13.01 8.30
N LYS A 172 -9.48 -12.08 8.17
CA LYS A 172 -9.24 -10.96 9.06
C LYS A 172 -10.47 -10.05 9.20
N VAL A 173 -10.68 -9.52 10.40
CA VAL A 173 -11.61 -8.41 10.64
C VAL A 173 -10.88 -7.10 10.40
N PHE A 174 -11.39 -6.27 9.50
CA PHE A 174 -10.84 -4.95 9.20
C PHE A 174 -11.40 -3.93 10.20
N GLU A 175 -10.64 -3.60 11.23
CA GLU A 175 -11.10 -2.74 12.34
C GLU A 175 -10.38 -1.40 12.47
N LYS A 176 -9.34 -1.19 11.67
CA LYS A 176 -8.57 0.05 11.75
C LYS A 176 -9.37 1.24 11.24
N ARG A 177 -9.28 2.33 11.98
CA ARG A 177 -9.86 3.64 11.70
C ARG A 177 -8.74 4.66 11.59
N TYR A 178 -8.86 5.61 10.71
CA TYR A 178 -7.83 6.61 10.39
C TYR A 178 -6.56 6.02 9.79
N SER A 179 -6.66 4.87 9.20
CA SER A 179 -5.57 4.25 8.46
C SER A 179 -6.12 3.21 7.52
N TRP A 180 -5.53 3.18 6.35
CA TRP A 180 -5.86 2.21 5.33
C TRP A 180 -5.18 0.87 5.64
N GLU A 181 -5.94 -0.19 5.49
CA GLU A 181 -5.45 -1.58 5.48
C GLU A 181 -5.60 -2.10 4.06
N LYS A 182 -4.73 -2.99 3.63
CA LYS A 182 -4.88 -3.57 2.30
C LYS A 182 -5.58 -4.92 2.37
N MET A 183 -6.63 -5.09 1.57
CA MET A 183 -7.08 -6.38 1.11
C MET A 183 -6.18 -6.79 -0.05
N CYS A 184 -5.59 -7.97 0.02
CA CYS A 184 -4.70 -8.48 -1.00
C CYS A 184 -4.77 -10.00 -1.02
N ALA A 185 -4.95 -10.57 -2.21
CA ALA A 185 -4.98 -12.02 -2.39
C ALA A 185 -4.66 -12.41 -3.84
N GLU A 186 -4.12 -13.60 -4.01
CA GLU A 186 -3.94 -14.22 -5.33
C GLU A 186 -5.25 -14.84 -5.82
N TYR A 187 -5.44 -14.76 -7.13
CA TYR A 187 -6.55 -15.39 -7.84
C TYR A 187 -6.06 -16.05 -9.11
N GLU A 188 -6.41 -17.33 -9.31
CA GLU A 188 -6.19 -18.01 -10.58
C GLU A 188 -7.44 -17.88 -11.46
N GLY A 189 -7.28 -17.27 -12.63
CA GLY A 189 -8.37 -17.02 -13.57
C GLY A 189 -9.02 -18.33 -14.03
N VAL A 190 -10.35 -18.39 -13.99
CA VAL A 190 -11.11 -19.54 -14.57
C VAL A 190 -11.43 -19.32 -16.06
N GLY A 191 -11.14 -18.12 -16.56
CA GLY A 191 -11.22 -17.71 -17.96
C GLY A 191 -12.53 -17.04 -18.35
N GLY A 192 -12.39 -15.80 -18.84
CA GLY A 192 -13.48 -14.97 -19.34
C GLY A 192 -14.14 -14.06 -18.32
N GLU A 193 -13.61 -13.96 -17.09
CA GLU A 193 -14.04 -12.96 -16.11
C GLU A 193 -13.70 -11.59 -16.65
N ARG A 194 -14.63 -10.66 -16.52
CA ARG A 194 -14.55 -9.32 -17.07
C ARG A 194 -14.97 -8.25 -16.08
N PHE A 195 -15.54 -8.62 -14.95
CA PHE A 195 -16.02 -7.69 -13.95
C PHE A 195 -15.43 -8.04 -12.59
N ILE A 196 -15.03 -7.01 -11.86
CA ILE A 196 -14.72 -7.08 -10.44
C ILE A 196 -15.88 -6.44 -9.66
N THR A 197 -16.30 -7.08 -8.57
CA THR A 197 -17.27 -6.54 -7.62
C THR A 197 -16.68 -6.61 -6.23
N ILE A 198 -16.71 -5.51 -5.46
CA ILE A 198 -16.14 -5.42 -4.12
C ILE A 198 -17.27 -5.23 -3.10
N GLY A 199 -17.17 -5.96 -1.97
CA GLY A 199 -18.14 -5.89 -0.88
C GLY A 199 -18.00 -7.05 0.11
N ASN A 200 -19.05 -7.28 0.90
CA ASN A 200 -19.17 -8.45 1.77
C ASN A 200 -20.14 -9.46 1.15
N PHE A 201 -19.64 -10.66 0.85
CA PHE A 201 -20.34 -11.72 0.13
C PHE A 201 -20.82 -12.87 1.03
N ASP A 202 -20.82 -12.70 2.35
CA ASP A 202 -21.32 -13.70 3.29
C ASP A 202 -22.71 -13.32 3.81
N GLU A 203 -23.48 -14.33 4.14
CA GLU A 203 -24.76 -14.14 4.82
C GLU A 203 -24.55 -13.39 6.15
N THR A 204 -25.52 -12.58 6.53
CA THR A 204 -25.43 -11.78 7.77
C THR A 204 -25.20 -12.65 9.01
N ALA A 205 -25.71 -13.87 9.03
CA ALA A 205 -25.51 -14.83 10.11
C ALA A 205 -24.09 -15.44 10.16
N GLU A 206 -23.39 -15.47 9.01
CA GLU A 206 -22.04 -16.02 8.89
C GLU A 206 -20.96 -14.93 9.05
N THR A 207 -21.33 -13.66 8.92
CA THR A 207 -20.41 -12.54 9.06
C THR A 207 -20.00 -12.39 10.53
N LYS A 208 -18.70 -12.57 10.80
CA LYS A 208 -18.12 -12.27 12.10
C LYS A 208 -18.00 -10.77 12.27
N PHE A 209 -18.39 -10.24 13.40
CA PHE A 209 -18.28 -8.81 13.67
C PHE A 209 -17.70 -8.51 15.05
N LEU A 210 -16.99 -7.40 15.14
CA LEU A 210 -16.61 -6.77 16.40
C LEU A 210 -17.52 -5.56 16.66
N LYS A 211 -18.04 -5.46 17.87
CA LYS A 211 -18.81 -4.30 18.29
C LYS A 211 -17.86 -3.26 18.89
N LEU A 212 -17.77 -2.12 18.26
CA LEU A 212 -16.84 -1.08 18.61
C LEU A 212 -17.48 0.01 19.47
N ARG A 213 -16.71 0.52 20.42
CA ARG A 213 -17.11 1.69 21.20
C ARG A 213 -16.76 2.97 20.44
N LYS A 214 -17.64 3.98 20.54
CA LYS A 214 -17.34 5.31 20.04
C LYS A 214 -16.17 5.90 20.85
N LYS A 215 -15.15 6.39 20.17
CA LYS A 215 -14.06 7.13 20.82
C LYS A 215 -14.58 8.52 21.24
N LYS A 216 -14.03 9.07 22.34
CA LYS A 216 -14.48 10.36 22.89
C LYS A 216 -14.29 11.53 21.93
N ASP A 217 -13.26 11.46 21.11
CA ASP A 217 -12.86 12.52 20.18
C ASP A 217 -13.72 12.59 18.90
N PHE A 218 -14.62 11.62 18.69
CA PHE A 218 -15.48 11.58 17.51
C PHE A 218 -16.72 12.44 17.68
N LYS A 219 -16.87 13.41 16.78
CA LYS A 219 -18.10 14.18 16.62
C LYS A 219 -19.10 13.36 15.80
N GLY A 220 -20.37 13.39 16.16
CA GLY A 220 -21.44 12.69 15.45
C GLY A 220 -21.99 11.46 16.18
N THR A 221 -23.08 10.91 15.66
CA THR A 221 -23.75 9.72 16.19
C THR A 221 -23.19 8.47 15.53
N GLN A 222 -22.85 7.45 16.32
CA GLN A 222 -22.39 6.17 15.80
C GLN A 222 -23.49 5.49 15.00
N VAL A 223 -23.16 5.06 13.77
CA VAL A 223 -24.09 4.37 12.88
C VAL A 223 -24.10 2.86 13.14
N PRO A 224 -25.27 2.19 13.16
CA PRO A 224 -25.40 0.77 13.54
C PRO A 224 -24.98 -0.18 12.42
N MET A 225 -23.90 0.14 11.70
CA MET A 225 -23.37 -0.61 10.57
C MET A 225 -21.85 -0.69 10.62
N ALA A 226 -21.27 -1.55 9.78
CA ALA A 226 -19.88 -1.54 9.37
C ALA A 226 -19.81 -0.85 8.01
N TYR A 227 -19.35 0.39 8.00
CA TYR A 227 -19.16 1.20 6.81
C TYR A 227 -17.67 1.31 6.49
N TYR A 228 -17.30 0.98 5.26
CA TYR A 228 -15.90 1.00 4.84
C TYR A 228 -15.69 1.95 3.68
N TYR A 229 -14.56 2.64 3.72
CA TYR A 229 -13.98 3.34 2.60
C TYR A 229 -13.12 2.37 1.79
N ILE A 230 -13.15 2.50 0.47
CA ILE A 230 -12.42 1.65 -0.49
C ILE A 230 -11.67 2.55 -1.45
N ASP A 231 -10.38 2.25 -1.67
CA ASP A 231 -9.53 3.01 -2.55
C ASP A 231 -8.46 2.12 -3.22
N ASN A 232 -7.76 2.64 -4.21
CA ASN A 232 -6.57 2.05 -4.82
C ASN A 232 -6.76 0.59 -5.28
N VAL A 233 -7.85 0.35 -6.01
CA VAL A 233 -8.22 -1.00 -6.50
C VAL A 233 -7.32 -1.42 -7.66
N LYS A 234 -6.75 -2.63 -7.54
CA LYS A 234 -5.84 -3.19 -8.54
C LYS A 234 -6.14 -4.65 -8.84
N VAL A 235 -6.02 -5.00 -10.10
CA VAL A 235 -5.92 -6.38 -10.62
C VAL A 235 -4.72 -6.41 -11.54
N VAL A 236 -3.68 -7.14 -11.18
CA VAL A 236 -2.41 -7.17 -11.89
C VAL A 236 -2.03 -8.62 -12.18
N ILE A 237 -1.48 -8.89 -13.36
CA ILE A 237 -0.98 -10.23 -13.72
C ILE A 237 0.26 -10.52 -12.86
N ILE A 238 0.34 -11.75 -12.34
CA ILE A 238 1.51 -12.27 -11.65
C ILE A 238 2.31 -13.10 -12.64
N GLU A 239 3.53 -12.70 -12.94
CA GLU A 239 4.41 -13.42 -13.85
C GLU A 239 4.89 -14.75 -13.25
N GLU A 240 5.39 -15.65 -14.10
CA GLU A 240 5.91 -16.94 -13.65
C GLU A 240 7.11 -16.75 -12.73
N GLY A 241 7.05 -17.33 -11.53
CA GLY A 241 8.08 -17.17 -10.50
C GLY A 241 7.87 -15.97 -9.56
N GLU A 242 6.89 -15.12 -9.82
CA GLU A 242 6.48 -14.02 -8.92
C GLU A 242 5.34 -14.43 -7.99
N SER A 243 5.12 -13.66 -6.96
CA SER A 243 3.97 -13.76 -6.05
C SER A 243 3.27 -12.41 -5.91
N CYS A 244 2.02 -12.46 -5.53
CA CYS A 244 1.30 -11.27 -5.08
C CYS A 244 1.93 -10.80 -3.76
N ASN A 245 2.72 -9.74 -3.79
CA ASN A 245 3.44 -9.22 -2.62
C ASN A 245 2.48 -8.62 -1.59
N CYS A 246 1.54 -9.43 -1.11
CA CYS A 246 0.57 -9.02 -0.09
C CYS A 246 1.24 -8.72 1.25
N ASP A 247 2.40 -9.32 1.50
CA ASP A 247 3.19 -9.09 2.71
C ASP A 247 3.94 -7.74 2.68
N ASP A 248 4.27 -7.20 1.50
CA ASP A 248 4.85 -5.85 1.36
C ASP A 248 3.94 -4.76 1.92
N VAL A 249 2.67 -5.08 2.10
CA VAL A 249 1.64 -4.19 2.61
C VAL A 249 1.70 -4.03 4.11
N VAL A 250 1.94 -5.11 4.83
CA VAL A 250 2.19 -5.05 6.28
C VAL A 250 3.45 -4.24 6.52
N GLU A 251 4.41 -4.35 5.60
CA GLU A 251 5.66 -3.61 5.65
C GLU A 251 5.45 -2.11 5.40
N SER A 252 4.64 -1.72 4.40
CA SER A 252 4.36 -0.29 4.14
C SER A 252 3.60 0.40 5.29
N GLU A 253 2.70 -0.30 5.99
CA GLU A 253 2.05 0.25 7.20
C GLU A 253 3.02 0.37 8.37
N VAL A 254 3.88 -0.62 8.55
CA VAL A 254 4.94 -0.57 9.55
C VAL A 254 5.89 0.57 9.25
N GLU A 255 6.25 0.77 8.00
CA GLU A 255 7.02 1.88 7.50
C GLU A 255 6.34 3.22 7.81
N ARG A 256 5.05 3.38 7.50
CA ARG A 256 4.30 4.61 7.86
C ARG A 256 4.31 4.88 9.36
N ILE A 257 4.14 3.87 10.20
CA ILE A 257 4.14 4.03 11.66
C ILE A 257 5.52 4.45 12.18
N ILE A 258 6.59 3.88 11.63
CA ILE A 258 7.96 4.22 12.01
C ILE A 258 8.31 5.63 11.51
N TYR A 259 7.93 5.97 10.29
CA TYR A 259 8.25 7.25 9.65
C TYR A 259 7.35 8.39 10.11
N SER A 260 6.08 8.15 10.48
CA SER A 260 5.21 9.21 11.03
C SER A 260 5.65 9.72 12.42
N LYS A 261 6.57 9.01 13.09
CA LYS A 261 7.17 9.48 14.34
C LYS A 261 8.33 10.46 14.16
N ALA A 262 8.87 10.58 12.97
CA ALA A 262 10.06 11.42 12.68
C ALA A 262 9.77 12.93 12.66
N SER A 263 8.53 13.36 12.71
CA SER A 263 8.13 14.78 12.69
C SER A 263 8.09 15.42 14.09
N THR A 264 8.97 15.03 14.99
CA THR A 264 9.11 15.74 16.27
C THR A 264 9.90 17.01 16.04
N SER A 265 9.36 18.17 16.44
CA SER A 265 10.10 19.44 16.42
C SER A 265 11.44 19.25 17.14
N ILE A 266 12.52 19.45 16.39
CA ILE A 266 13.91 19.37 16.91
C ILE A 266 14.41 20.71 17.49
N GLU A 267 13.51 21.70 17.60
CA GLU A 267 13.81 22.96 18.26
C GLU A 267 14.19 22.71 19.72
N GLY A 268 15.40 23.11 20.08
CA GLY A 268 15.95 22.95 21.43
C GLY A 268 16.79 21.70 21.67
N PHE A 269 16.93 20.80 20.69
CA PHE A 269 17.82 19.63 20.81
C PHE A 269 19.29 20.05 20.69
N THR A 270 20.13 19.44 21.51
CA THR A 270 21.60 19.52 21.39
C THR A 270 22.08 18.84 20.10
N VAL A 271 23.32 19.10 19.69
CA VAL A 271 23.92 18.46 18.50
C VAL A 271 23.92 16.93 18.65
N GLU A 272 24.24 16.42 19.81
CA GLU A 272 24.22 14.99 20.13
C GLU A 272 22.81 14.40 20.00
N GLU A 273 21.82 15.03 20.58
CA GLU A 273 20.42 14.58 20.49
C GLU A 273 19.90 14.59 19.03
N LYS A 274 20.28 15.58 18.23
CA LYS A 274 19.94 15.61 16.81
C LYS A 274 20.59 14.46 16.05
N ILE A 275 21.84 14.11 16.32
CA ILE A 275 22.56 12.99 15.72
C ILE A 275 21.90 11.65 16.12
N ASP A 276 21.61 11.45 17.39
CA ASP A 276 21.04 10.20 17.91
C ASP A 276 19.60 9.98 17.39
N ASN A 277 18.86 11.06 17.12
CA ASN A 277 17.51 10.98 16.55
C ASN A 277 17.47 10.88 15.02
N SER A 278 18.61 11.07 14.32
CA SER A 278 18.69 10.98 12.85
C SER A 278 18.79 9.53 12.35
N THR A 279 17.91 8.63 12.80
CA THR A 279 17.91 7.25 12.36
C THR A 279 17.20 7.10 11.03
N VAL A 280 17.87 6.52 10.04
CA VAL A 280 17.34 6.25 8.69
C VAL A 280 16.86 4.81 8.57
N TYR A 281 15.61 4.62 8.25
CA TYR A 281 15.01 3.29 8.10
C TYR A 281 14.86 2.89 6.62
N PHE A 282 14.82 1.57 6.37
CA PHE A 282 14.77 1.00 5.02
C PHE A 282 13.69 -0.07 4.90
N ALA A 283 13.05 -0.12 3.73
CA ALA A 283 12.17 -1.21 3.35
C ALA A 283 12.93 -2.55 3.26
N TYR A 284 12.21 -3.66 3.39
CA TYR A 284 12.77 -5.00 3.33
C TYR A 284 13.54 -5.22 2.03
N LEU A 285 14.79 -5.67 2.15
CA LEU A 285 15.73 -5.89 1.04
C LEU A 285 16.02 -4.64 0.16
N LYS A 286 15.58 -3.44 0.57
CA LYS A 286 15.84 -2.20 -0.17
C LYS A 286 16.99 -1.41 0.44
N VAL A 287 17.62 -0.60 -0.42
CA VAL A 287 18.70 0.31 -0.06
C VAL A 287 18.38 1.76 -0.39
N ASN A 288 17.24 2.00 -1.04
CA ASN A 288 16.82 3.35 -1.44
C ASN A 288 16.34 4.14 -0.24
N LEU A 289 16.72 5.42 -0.20
CA LEU A 289 16.21 6.37 0.79
C LEU A 289 14.75 6.70 0.48
N LEU A 290 13.92 6.61 1.50
CA LEU A 290 12.51 6.98 1.41
C LEU A 290 12.36 8.52 1.51
N PRO A 291 11.30 9.11 0.94
CA PRO A 291 11.12 10.56 0.96
C PRO A 291 11.26 11.18 2.36
N ASN A 292 10.56 10.60 3.35
CA ASN A 292 10.54 11.12 4.73
C ASN A 292 11.89 11.01 5.45
N THR A 293 12.72 10.03 5.11
CA THR A 293 14.07 9.89 5.69
C THR A 293 15.04 10.93 5.14
N LYS A 294 14.72 11.56 4.02
CA LYS A 294 15.52 12.67 3.49
C LYS A 294 15.38 13.91 4.37
N ASP A 295 14.21 14.17 4.90
CA ASP A 295 13.98 15.29 5.82
C ASP A 295 14.87 15.17 7.08
N ASP A 296 14.99 13.97 7.65
CA ASP A 296 15.89 13.70 8.78
C ASP A 296 17.37 13.86 8.41
N LEU A 297 17.75 13.44 7.19
CA LEU A 297 19.10 13.60 6.68
C LEU A 297 19.43 15.06 6.35
N ASP A 298 18.45 15.87 5.93
CA ASP A 298 18.62 17.30 5.70
C ASP A 298 18.95 18.01 7.02
N VAL A 299 18.25 17.66 8.11
CA VAL A 299 18.58 18.14 9.45
C VAL A 299 20.00 17.76 9.86
N LEU A 300 20.39 16.51 9.63
CA LEU A 300 21.75 16.05 9.94
C LEU A 300 22.80 16.77 9.09
N ALA A 301 22.49 17.04 7.82
CA ALA A 301 23.34 17.80 6.92
C ALA A 301 23.55 19.23 7.44
N GLU A 302 22.47 19.92 7.86
CA GLU A 302 22.55 21.25 8.46
C GLU A 302 23.46 21.26 9.72
N VAL A 303 23.24 20.29 10.63
CA VAL A 303 24.07 20.12 11.84
C VAL A 303 25.56 19.95 11.47
N MET A 304 25.85 19.13 10.45
CA MET A 304 27.23 18.91 10.01
C MET A 304 27.83 20.12 9.29
N ILE A 305 27.05 20.93 8.57
CA ILE A 305 27.48 22.16 7.93
C ILE A 305 27.83 23.23 8.99
N GLU A 306 26.96 23.37 9.99
CA GLU A 306 27.18 24.29 11.11
C GLU A 306 28.37 23.90 12.00
N ASN A 307 28.75 22.62 12.01
CA ASN A 307 29.83 22.05 12.80
C ASN A 307 30.91 21.40 11.90
N PRO A 308 31.82 22.16 11.25
CA PRO A 308 32.79 21.63 10.29
C PRO A 308 33.74 20.56 10.81
N GLN A 309 33.98 20.51 12.12
CA GLN A 309 34.86 19.53 12.78
C GLN A 309 34.14 18.23 13.18
N LEU A 310 32.80 18.20 13.09
CA LEU A 310 32.01 17.04 13.45
C LEU A 310 32.28 15.88 12.48
N ARG A 311 32.68 14.76 13.04
CA ARG A 311 32.85 13.48 12.32
C ARG A 311 31.90 12.44 12.88
N LEU A 312 31.36 11.59 12.02
CA LEU A 312 30.36 10.60 12.40
C LEU A 312 30.84 9.19 12.06
N THR A 313 30.57 8.24 12.95
CA THR A 313 30.54 6.82 12.61
C THR A 313 29.12 6.48 12.15
N VAL A 314 28.99 5.84 11.00
CA VAL A 314 27.74 5.46 10.35
C VAL A 314 27.60 3.95 10.43
N PHE A 315 26.58 3.48 11.16
CA PHE A 315 26.32 2.07 11.40
C PHE A 315 25.19 1.56 10.51
N GLY A 316 25.43 0.48 9.78
CA GLY A 316 24.41 -0.15 8.94
C GLY A 316 23.92 -1.46 9.53
N HIS A 317 22.60 -1.61 9.60
CA HIS A 317 21.93 -2.75 10.20
C HIS A 317 20.99 -3.46 9.22
N THR A 318 20.82 -4.75 9.40
CA THR A 318 19.84 -5.60 8.71
C THR A 318 19.08 -6.45 9.73
N THR A 319 18.00 -7.10 9.29
CA THR A 319 17.35 -8.16 10.06
C THR A 319 17.98 -9.51 9.78
N LYS A 320 17.70 -10.50 10.64
CA LYS A 320 18.09 -11.91 10.42
C LYS A 320 17.51 -12.46 9.12
N ASP A 321 16.27 -12.10 8.80
CA ASP A 321 15.62 -12.53 7.56
C ASP A 321 16.33 -11.97 6.33
N GLU A 322 16.77 -10.69 6.35
CA GLU A 322 17.58 -10.10 5.29
C GLU A 322 18.97 -10.76 5.18
N ALA A 323 19.59 -11.08 6.31
CA ALA A 323 20.86 -11.80 6.33
C ALA A 323 20.74 -13.21 5.74
N LEU A 324 19.61 -13.89 5.95
CA LEU A 324 19.29 -15.18 5.33
C LEU A 324 19.03 -15.04 3.82
N ALA A 325 18.23 -14.06 3.42
CA ALA A 325 17.94 -13.78 2.01
C ALA A 325 19.21 -13.44 1.22
N ALA A 326 20.15 -12.71 1.83
CA ALA A 326 21.45 -12.39 1.23
C ALA A 326 22.31 -13.63 0.93
N ARG A 327 22.10 -14.74 1.63
CA ARG A 327 22.81 -16.02 1.36
C ARG A 327 22.25 -16.73 0.13
N SER A 328 21.02 -16.47 -0.25
CA SER A 328 20.34 -17.15 -1.36
C SER A 328 20.41 -16.40 -2.68
N LYS A 329 20.61 -15.07 -2.66
CA LYS A 329 20.65 -14.22 -3.85
C LYS A 329 21.77 -13.20 -3.76
N GLU A 330 22.64 -13.18 -4.76
CA GLU A 330 23.80 -12.29 -4.85
C GLU A 330 23.42 -10.81 -4.81
N GLU A 331 22.27 -10.46 -5.37
CA GLU A 331 21.73 -9.08 -5.40
C GLU A 331 21.45 -8.49 -3.98
N HIS A 332 21.33 -9.34 -2.97
CA HIS A 332 21.09 -8.93 -1.57
C HIS A 332 22.35 -8.91 -0.71
N LEU A 333 23.50 -9.23 -1.29
CA LEU A 333 24.78 -9.16 -0.57
C LEU A 333 25.12 -7.72 -0.16
N GLY A 334 25.66 -7.55 1.04
CA GLY A 334 26.15 -6.27 1.53
C GLY A 334 25.08 -5.19 1.73
N LEU A 335 23.81 -5.57 2.00
CA LEU A 335 22.70 -4.62 2.21
C LEU A 335 23.06 -3.51 3.20
N ALA A 336 23.65 -3.85 4.36
CA ALA A 336 24.01 -2.88 5.38
C ALA A 336 25.02 -1.85 4.86
N ASP A 337 26.08 -2.30 4.16
CA ASP A 337 27.09 -1.40 3.59
C ASP A 337 26.52 -0.54 2.46
N ARG A 338 25.69 -1.11 1.61
CA ARG A 338 25.00 -0.35 0.54
C ARG A 338 24.07 0.72 1.09
N ARG A 339 23.37 0.45 2.20
CA ARG A 339 22.54 1.44 2.92
C ARG A 339 23.41 2.58 3.46
N ILE A 340 24.53 2.26 4.10
CA ILE A 340 25.51 3.28 4.52
C ILE A 340 25.98 4.11 3.33
N GLY A 341 26.31 3.44 2.22
CA GLY A 341 26.76 4.12 1.00
C GLY A 341 25.74 5.16 0.50
N ASN A 342 24.46 4.78 0.38
CA ASN A 342 23.40 5.67 -0.10
C ASN A 342 23.16 6.86 0.85
N VAL A 343 23.25 6.65 2.16
CA VAL A 343 23.16 7.71 3.15
C VAL A 343 24.33 8.70 3.02
N ILE A 344 25.55 8.20 2.92
CA ILE A 344 26.75 9.05 2.76
C ILE A 344 26.69 9.82 1.43
N GLU A 345 26.32 9.18 0.33
CA GLU A 345 26.14 9.87 -0.96
C GLU A 345 25.09 10.99 -0.90
N TYR A 346 24.00 10.77 -0.17
CA TYR A 346 23.01 11.83 0.05
C TYR A 346 23.59 13.01 0.83
N LEU A 347 24.31 12.76 1.92
CA LEU A 347 24.97 13.81 2.71
C LEU A 347 26.08 14.52 1.91
N LYS A 348 26.81 13.79 1.05
CA LYS A 348 27.79 14.38 0.11
C LYS A 348 27.13 15.32 -0.88
N SER A 349 25.92 15.02 -1.35
CA SER A 349 25.18 15.92 -2.24
C SER A 349 24.82 17.27 -1.59
N HIS A 350 24.85 17.32 -0.24
CA HIS A 350 24.70 18.54 0.56
C HIS A 350 26.04 19.21 0.92
N GLY A 351 27.15 18.79 0.26
CA GLY A 351 28.46 19.41 0.41
C GLY A 351 29.29 18.88 1.59
N ILE A 352 28.91 17.77 2.21
CA ILE A 352 29.66 17.18 3.32
C ILE A 352 30.73 16.24 2.76
N SER A 353 31.99 16.43 3.17
CA SER A 353 33.11 15.61 2.67
C SER A 353 33.08 14.19 3.24
N GLU A 354 33.41 13.21 2.38
CA GLU A 354 33.39 11.78 2.72
C GLU A 354 34.35 11.40 3.86
N ASP A 355 35.48 12.10 4.02
CA ASP A 355 36.46 11.89 5.08
C ASP A 355 35.91 12.16 6.50
N ARG A 356 34.73 12.74 6.60
CA ARG A 356 34.01 12.98 7.85
C ARG A 356 33.20 11.78 8.33
N PHE A 357 33.14 10.70 7.54
CA PHE A 357 32.37 9.50 7.84
C PHE A 357 33.26 8.27 8.03
N LYS A 358 33.07 7.55 9.13
CA LYS A 358 33.59 6.20 9.33
C LYS A 358 32.44 5.21 9.14
N ARG A 359 32.62 4.18 8.33
CA ARG A 359 31.61 3.14 8.08
C ARG A 359 31.79 1.98 9.04
N GLU A 360 30.70 1.49 9.63
CA GLU A 360 30.66 0.26 10.41
C GLU A 360 29.46 -0.60 10.04
N VAL A 361 29.73 -1.80 9.52
CA VAL A 361 28.71 -2.73 9.04
C VAL A 361 28.36 -3.70 10.19
N MET A 362 27.18 -3.51 10.77
CA MET A 362 26.70 -4.30 11.91
C MET A 362 25.89 -5.52 11.48
N ASN A 363 25.27 -5.48 10.29
CA ASN A 363 24.32 -6.49 9.82
C ASN A 363 23.23 -6.76 10.90
N ASP A 364 22.98 -8.03 11.25
CA ASP A 364 22.01 -8.47 12.25
C ASP A 364 22.59 -8.62 13.67
N SER A 365 23.84 -8.19 13.91
CA SER A 365 24.55 -8.39 15.20
C SER A 365 24.10 -7.43 16.30
N ALA A 366 23.49 -6.29 15.95
CA ALA A 366 23.08 -5.25 16.89
C ALA A 366 21.62 -4.82 16.62
N PRO A 367 20.62 -5.65 16.93
CA PRO A 367 19.23 -5.29 16.76
C PRO A 367 18.83 -4.20 17.77
N ASP A 368 17.94 -3.29 17.34
CA ASP A 368 17.30 -2.29 18.18
C ASP A 368 16.16 -2.90 19.02
N SER A 369 15.50 -3.89 18.44
CA SER A 369 14.34 -4.54 19.03
C SER A 369 14.37 -6.04 18.75
N ASP A 370 13.74 -6.83 19.61
CA ASP A 370 13.55 -8.25 19.37
C ASP A 370 12.67 -8.46 18.12
N GLU A 371 13.11 -9.32 17.20
CA GLU A 371 12.49 -9.53 15.87
C GLU A 371 11.16 -10.30 15.89
N GLY A 372 10.50 -10.39 17.04
CA GLY A 372 9.21 -11.07 17.20
C GLY A 372 8.03 -10.41 16.49
N THR A 373 8.15 -9.15 16.04
CA THR A 373 7.10 -8.42 15.34
C THR A 373 7.61 -7.74 14.07
N MET A 374 6.72 -7.43 13.13
CA MET A 374 7.08 -6.71 11.90
C MET A 374 7.62 -5.30 12.20
N VAL A 375 7.05 -4.60 13.20
CA VAL A 375 7.54 -3.30 13.65
C VAL A 375 8.97 -3.39 14.18
N ALA A 376 9.28 -4.41 14.97
CA ALA A 376 10.64 -4.64 15.45
C ALA A 376 11.63 -4.93 14.31
N LYS A 377 11.22 -5.77 13.35
CA LYS A 377 12.02 -6.02 12.13
C LYS A 377 12.28 -4.73 11.35
N ALA A 378 11.26 -3.90 11.15
CA ALA A 378 11.41 -2.63 10.43
C ALA A 378 12.36 -1.66 11.16
N LYS A 379 12.32 -1.58 12.50
CA LYS A 379 13.28 -0.81 13.29
C LYS A 379 14.72 -1.32 13.16
N ASN A 380 14.89 -2.60 12.91
CA ASN A 380 16.22 -3.20 12.74
C ASN A 380 16.83 -2.94 11.36
N ARG A 381 16.02 -2.61 10.35
CA ARG A 381 16.49 -2.21 9.01
C ARG A 381 16.81 -0.73 8.98
N ARG A 382 17.98 -0.36 9.54
CA ARG A 382 18.32 1.05 9.76
C ARG A 382 19.77 1.39 9.50
N VAL A 383 20.02 2.68 9.37
CA VAL A 383 21.34 3.30 9.51
C VAL A 383 21.27 4.28 10.68
N THR A 384 22.23 4.22 11.56
CA THR A 384 22.37 5.10 12.72
C THR A 384 23.70 5.84 12.71
N PHE A 385 23.80 6.90 13.49
CA PHE A 385 24.97 7.76 13.54
C PHE A 385 25.47 7.89 14.97
N LYS A 386 26.78 8.06 15.12
CA LYS A 386 27.41 8.40 16.40
C LYS A 386 28.56 9.35 16.16
N LYS A 387 28.65 10.39 16.97
CA LYS A 387 29.79 11.31 17.00
C LYS A 387 31.06 10.56 17.34
N GLN A 388 32.17 10.86 16.61
CA GLN A 388 33.50 10.33 16.87
C GLN A 388 34.19 11.12 17.98
#